data_4a1654f993a26033ed13c038b0e25f3e
#
_entry.id   4a1654f993a26033ed13c038b0e25f3e
#
_cell.length_a   1.000
_cell.length_b   1.000
_cell.length_c   1.000
_cell.angle_alpha   90.00
_cell.angle_beta   90.00
_cell.angle_gamma   90.00
#
_symmetry.space_group_name_H-M   'P 1'
#
loop_
_entity.id
_entity.type
_entity.pdbx_description
1 polymer ?
#
loop_
_entity_poly.entity_id
_entity_poly.type
_entity_poly.pdbx_seq_one_letter_code
_entity_poly.pdbx_strand_id
1 'polypeptide(L)'
;MSAHPPCPVARLGILLAFFCGAARADDWPQWMGPGRDNVWREDGVVAAFPATGPKVLWRTPVAGGYAGAAVADGRVFVCDYVTDADVKVSNFDRQRSTGRERVLCLDEATGAVLWKHEYPVTYTISYPAGPRCTPTVHGGRVYTLGAEGDLLCLDAATGTQVWVRDLKKDYATKAALWGWASHPLVDGDRLVCVVGTDVAHAAAFDLATGAEVWKTGKAPEQGYVPPSIIEAAGVRQLVLVKPDGMYAVDPATGTLLWETPYDADNGSIIMTPVRVGEHLYVGGFQGKNLLVKLRADAPGVEVVWRNRPKQGISAVNVQPFVADGLVYGFHENGELRAMRIPEGDFAWRGGGPLGARPQGTGTAFITRQGDRYFLFTESGDLVIARLTPAGYEELSRCHLIEPTNVAFGRDVVWCPPAYANRAIVVRNDAEVIRVSLAE
;
A
#
# COMPACT_ATOMS: atom_id res chain seq x y z
N MET A 1 -44.53 19.95 73.59
CA MET A 1 -43.29 20.57 72.99
C MET A 1 -42.31 19.43 72.70
N SER A 2 -42.33 18.91 71.52
CA SER A 2 -41.43 17.81 71.08
C SER A 2 -40.47 18.36 70.05
N ALA A 3 -39.21 18.33 70.41
CA ALA A 3 -38.09 18.76 69.52
C ALA A 3 -37.70 17.62 68.56
N HIS A 4 -37.67 17.92 67.29
CA HIS A 4 -37.11 17.05 66.24
C HIS A 4 -35.61 17.28 66.13
N PRO A 5 -34.79 16.21 65.94
CA PRO A 5 -33.35 16.36 65.65
C PRO A 5 -33.11 16.67 64.18
N PRO A 6 -31.99 17.34 63.82
CA PRO A 6 -31.67 17.68 62.46
C PRO A 6 -31.10 16.50 61.68
N CYS A 7 -31.45 16.42 60.41
CA CYS A 7 -31.03 15.45 59.42
C CYS A 7 -29.55 15.73 58.94
N PRO A 8 -28.66 14.74 58.78
CA PRO A 8 -27.32 14.98 58.29
C PRO A 8 -27.30 15.10 56.74
N VAL A 9 -26.74 16.19 56.26
CA VAL A 9 -26.48 16.42 54.83
C VAL A 9 -25.26 15.59 54.41
N ALA A 10 -25.49 14.57 53.60
CA ALA A 10 -24.43 13.80 52.97
C ALA A 10 -23.79 14.62 51.84
N ARG A 11 -22.51 14.97 51.98
CA ARG A 11 -21.69 15.55 50.89
C ARG A 11 -21.31 14.44 49.94
N LEU A 12 -21.88 14.47 48.75
CA LEU A 12 -21.50 13.60 47.59
C LEU A 12 -20.21 14.15 47.00
N GLY A 13 -19.09 13.52 47.30
CA GLY A 13 -17.80 13.80 46.62
C GLY A 13 -17.81 13.22 45.23
N ILE A 14 -17.78 14.08 44.20
CA ILE A 14 -17.59 13.68 42.80
C ILE A 14 -16.10 13.38 42.62
N LEU A 15 -15.76 12.10 42.52
CA LEU A 15 -14.45 11.65 42.05
C LEU A 15 -14.40 11.88 40.53
N LEU A 16 -13.69 12.90 40.07
CA LEU A 16 -13.29 13.00 38.68
C LEU A 16 -12.20 11.95 38.41
N ALA A 17 -12.58 10.84 37.80
CA ALA A 17 -11.64 9.90 37.21
C ALA A 17 -11.04 10.56 35.96
N PHE A 18 -9.80 11.02 36.03
CA PHE A 18 -9.00 11.33 34.86
C PHE A 18 -8.78 10.00 34.12
N PHE A 19 -9.54 9.78 33.07
CA PHE A 19 -9.15 8.83 32.01
C PHE A 19 -7.91 9.38 31.33
N CYS A 20 -6.75 8.97 31.79
CA CYS A 20 -5.54 9.05 30.99
C CYS A 20 -5.77 8.11 29.78
N GLY A 21 -6.24 8.65 28.67
CA GLY A 21 -6.35 7.91 27.44
C GLY A 21 -4.94 7.42 27.10
N ALA A 22 -4.69 6.12 27.28
CA ALA A 22 -3.51 5.50 26.72
C ALA A 22 -3.48 5.88 25.24
N ALA A 23 -2.42 6.56 24.80
CA ALA A 23 -2.19 6.81 23.38
C ALA A 23 -2.33 5.45 22.68
N ARG A 24 -3.34 5.33 21.81
CA ARG A 24 -3.58 4.08 21.10
C ARG A 24 -2.40 3.88 20.19
N ALA A 25 -1.64 2.83 20.44
CA ALA A 25 -0.66 2.33 19.50
C ALA A 25 -1.44 1.88 18.25
N ASP A 26 -1.12 2.42 17.11
CA ASP A 26 -1.78 2.04 15.85
C ASP A 26 -0.89 1.02 15.14
N ASP A 27 -1.49 -0.12 14.78
CA ASP A 27 -0.89 -1.10 13.90
C ASP A 27 -0.86 -0.57 12.45
N TRP A 28 0.02 -1.16 11.61
CA TRP A 28 0.07 -0.97 10.16
C TRP A 28 -0.12 -2.33 9.47
N PRO A 29 -1.33 -2.92 9.54
CA PRO A 29 -1.54 -4.35 9.29
C PRO A 29 -1.54 -4.74 7.81
N GLN A 30 -1.42 -3.78 6.90
CA GLN A 30 -1.49 -3.99 5.45
C GLN A 30 -0.88 -2.81 4.69
N TRP A 31 -0.78 -2.94 3.38
CA TRP A 31 -0.41 -1.87 2.47
C TRP A 31 -1.26 -0.61 2.69
N MET A 32 -0.59 0.54 2.81
CA MET A 32 -1.18 1.85 3.09
C MET A 32 -1.83 1.98 4.49
N GLY A 33 -1.55 1.08 5.41
CA GLY A 33 -2.02 1.13 6.80
C GLY A 33 -3.46 0.64 7.00
N PRO A 34 -4.00 0.84 8.22
CA PRO A 34 -5.28 0.26 8.61
C PRO A 34 -6.46 0.71 7.74
N GLY A 35 -6.46 1.98 7.31
CA GLY A 35 -7.48 2.55 6.43
C GLY A 35 -7.21 2.39 4.93
N ARG A 36 -6.08 1.81 4.52
CA ARG A 36 -5.58 1.80 3.13
C ARG A 36 -5.56 3.20 2.51
N ASP A 37 -5.15 4.20 3.29
CA ASP A 37 -5.22 5.62 2.93
C ASP A 37 -3.90 6.38 3.11
N ASN A 38 -2.83 5.68 3.50
CA ASN A 38 -1.53 6.28 3.82
C ASN A 38 -1.61 7.38 4.88
N VAL A 39 -2.49 7.22 5.88
CA VAL A 39 -2.61 8.14 7.01
C VAL A 39 -2.12 7.48 8.28
N TRP A 40 -1.08 8.03 8.85
CA TRP A 40 -0.55 7.65 10.16
C TRP A 40 -1.20 8.52 11.24
N ARG A 41 -1.93 7.90 12.17
CA ARG A 41 -2.84 8.59 13.10
C ARG A 41 -2.30 8.72 14.52
N GLU A 42 -1.06 8.30 14.76
CA GLU A 42 -0.45 8.39 16.08
C GLU A 42 0.02 9.81 16.40
N ASP A 43 -0.07 10.16 17.70
CA ASP A 43 0.49 11.37 18.28
C ASP A 43 1.86 11.10 18.94
N GLY A 44 2.58 12.17 19.34
CA GLY A 44 3.89 12.07 19.98
C GLY A 44 4.99 11.61 19.02
N VAL A 45 4.90 12.10 17.78
CA VAL A 45 5.83 11.83 16.69
C VAL A 45 6.67 13.06 16.41
N VAL A 46 8.01 12.86 16.29
CA VAL A 46 8.98 13.94 16.09
C VAL A 46 8.57 14.93 14.99
N ALA A 47 8.72 16.22 15.27
CA ALA A 47 8.50 17.29 14.30
C ALA A 47 9.70 17.50 13.37
N ALA A 48 10.90 17.13 13.83
CA ALA A 48 12.14 17.14 13.07
C ALA A 48 13.06 16.04 13.60
N PHE A 49 13.94 15.53 12.76
CA PHE A 49 14.91 14.53 13.19
C PHE A 49 16.02 15.17 14.02
N PRO A 50 16.52 14.49 15.07
CA PRO A 50 17.71 14.93 15.79
C PRO A 50 18.93 14.95 14.85
N ALA A 51 19.90 15.82 15.13
CA ALA A 51 21.12 15.96 14.32
C ALA A 51 21.92 14.67 14.19
N THR A 52 21.81 13.76 15.16
CA THR A 52 22.43 12.42 15.16
C THR A 52 21.63 11.38 14.37
N GLY A 53 20.51 11.77 13.78
CA GLY A 53 19.50 10.87 13.20
C GLY A 53 18.59 10.22 14.26
N PRO A 54 17.47 9.65 13.84
CA PRO A 54 16.56 8.93 14.71
C PRO A 54 17.18 7.60 15.19
N LYS A 55 16.77 7.14 16.37
CA LYS A 55 17.31 5.90 16.99
C LYS A 55 16.85 4.67 16.21
N VAL A 56 17.79 3.89 15.69
CA VAL A 56 17.53 2.53 15.21
C VAL A 56 17.28 1.63 16.42
N LEU A 57 16.10 1.01 16.46
CA LEU A 57 15.71 0.10 17.54
C LEU A 57 16.30 -1.29 17.35
N TRP A 58 16.22 -1.80 16.11
CA TRP A 58 16.84 -3.06 15.71
C TRP A 58 17.02 -3.13 14.18
N ARG A 59 17.87 -4.09 13.76
CA ARG A 59 18.10 -4.51 12.37
C ARG A 59 18.03 -6.02 12.29
N THR A 60 17.35 -6.56 11.29
CA THR A 60 17.24 -8.01 11.07
C THR A 60 17.55 -8.33 9.62
N PRO A 61 18.45 -9.27 9.33
CA PRO A 61 18.77 -9.70 7.98
C PRO A 61 17.54 -10.33 7.30
N VAL A 62 17.32 -9.94 6.04
CA VAL A 62 16.31 -10.52 5.13
C VAL A 62 16.93 -10.74 3.75
N ALA A 63 16.16 -11.27 2.80
CA ALA A 63 16.55 -11.39 1.41
C ALA A 63 15.78 -10.40 0.52
N GLY A 64 15.88 -10.53 -0.80
CA GLY A 64 15.31 -9.61 -1.77
C GLY A 64 13.79 -9.52 -1.74
N GLY A 65 13.26 -8.38 -2.21
CA GLY A 65 11.82 -8.17 -2.37
C GLY A 65 11.42 -6.72 -2.44
N TYR A 66 10.24 -6.47 -3.01
CA TYR A 66 9.60 -5.15 -3.14
C TYR A 66 8.44 -4.95 -2.16
N ALA A 67 8.03 -6.02 -1.47
CA ALA A 67 6.96 -5.97 -0.48
C ALA A 67 7.37 -5.12 0.72
N GLY A 68 6.49 -4.23 1.17
CA GLY A 68 6.62 -3.57 2.46
C GLY A 68 6.39 -4.54 3.63
N ALA A 69 6.68 -4.07 4.84
CA ALA A 69 6.32 -4.79 6.05
C ALA A 69 4.86 -4.52 6.45
N ALA A 70 4.24 -5.48 7.14
CA ALA A 70 3.04 -5.25 7.93
C ALA A 70 3.38 -5.37 9.42
N VAL A 71 2.76 -4.51 10.24
CA VAL A 71 2.95 -4.50 11.70
C VAL A 71 1.60 -4.70 12.36
N ALA A 72 1.45 -5.73 13.17
CA ALA A 72 0.22 -5.99 13.90
C ALA A 72 0.47 -6.87 15.13
N ASP A 73 -0.25 -6.59 16.21
CA ASP A 73 -0.25 -7.39 17.43
C ASP A 73 1.17 -7.66 17.99
N GLY A 74 2.06 -6.65 17.95
CA GLY A 74 3.43 -6.75 18.43
C GLY A 74 4.35 -7.59 17.53
N ARG A 75 4.01 -7.77 16.25
CA ARG A 75 4.75 -8.53 15.26
C ARG A 75 4.97 -7.74 13.99
N VAL A 76 6.08 -8.02 13.32
CA VAL A 76 6.40 -7.49 11.98
C VAL A 76 6.45 -8.64 10.99
N PHE A 77 5.67 -8.54 9.93
CA PHE A 77 5.60 -9.56 8.87
C PHE A 77 6.28 -9.06 7.61
N VAL A 78 7.19 -9.85 7.06
CA VAL A 78 7.98 -9.52 5.87
C VAL A 78 7.95 -10.69 4.89
N CYS A 79 7.76 -10.40 3.60
CA CYS A 79 7.93 -11.38 2.54
C CYS A 79 9.24 -11.12 1.79
N ASP A 80 10.03 -12.18 1.52
CA ASP A 80 11.27 -12.08 0.79
C ASP A 80 11.54 -13.30 -0.11
N TYR A 81 12.59 -13.23 -0.93
CA TYR A 81 12.99 -14.27 -1.86
C TYR A 81 14.48 -14.60 -1.72
N VAL A 82 14.78 -15.85 -1.44
CA VAL A 82 16.15 -16.39 -1.36
C VAL A 82 16.45 -17.14 -2.63
N THR A 83 17.51 -16.74 -3.33
CA THR A 83 18.01 -17.38 -4.55
C THR A 83 19.50 -17.17 -4.69
N ASP A 84 20.18 -18.09 -5.38
CA ASP A 84 21.59 -17.97 -5.79
C ASP A 84 21.72 -17.30 -7.17
N ALA A 85 20.61 -17.02 -7.86
CA ALA A 85 20.62 -16.36 -9.15
C ALA A 85 20.93 -14.86 -9.00
N ASP A 86 21.58 -14.29 -10.02
CA ASP A 86 21.70 -12.84 -10.13
C ASP A 86 20.31 -12.23 -10.42
N VAL A 87 19.84 -11.40 -9.49
CA VAL A 87 18.57 -10.69 -9.58
C VAL A 87 18.74 -9.22 -10.00
N LYS A 88 19.98 -8.73 -10.12
CA LYS A 88 20.32 -7.37 -10.59
C LYS A 88 20.49 -7.34 -12.11
N VAL A 89 19.45 -7.72 -12.81
CA VAL A 89 19.44 -7.92 -14.27
C VAL A 89 18.57 -6.87 -14.98
N SER A 90 18.53 -6.90 -16.33
CA SER A 90 17.61 -6.05 -17.10
C SER A 90 16.17 -6.20 -16.63
N ASN A 91 15.52 -5.06 -16.35
CA ASN A 91 14.20 -5.02 -15.74
C ASN A 91 13.04 -4.98 -16.74
N PHE A 92 13.33 -5.15 -18.04
CA PHE A 92 12.32 -5.11 -19.10
C PHE A 92 12.08 -6.49 -19.74
N ASP A 93 12.90 -7.47 -19.39
CA ASP A 93 12.80 -8.84 -19.89
C ASP A 93 12.43 -9.81 -18.77
N ARG A 94 11.66 -10.85 -19.11
CA ARG A 94 11.38 -11.92 -18.19
C ARG A 94 12.66 -12.70 -17.88
N GLN A 95 12.92 -12.88 -16.61
CA GLN A 95 14.04 -13.68 -16.11
C GLN A 95 13.51 -14.97 -15.51
N ARG A 96 14.26 -16.06 -15.70
CA ARG A 96 13.97 -17.32 -15.04
C ARG A 96 14.96 -17.54 -13.90
N SER A 97 14.44 -17.65 -12.68
CA SER A 97 15.24 -17.99 -11.51
C SER A 97 14.48 -18.98 -10.62
N THR A 98 15.21 -19.82 -9.90
CA THR A 98 14.65 -20.71 -8.89
C THR A 98 15.11 -20.30 -7.53
N GLY A 99 14.24 -20.43 -6.53
CA GLY A 99 14.53 -20.03 -5.16
C GLY A 99 13.42 -20.41 -4.22
N ARG A 100 13.33 -19.71 -3.12
CA ARG A 100 12.30 -19.89 -2.09
C ARG A 100 11.73 -18.53 -1.71
N GLU A 101 10.43 -18.36 -1.81
CA GLU A 101 9.76 -17.26 -1.13
C GLU A 101 9.58 -17.61 0.35
N ARG A 102 9.74 -16.59 1.21
CA ARG A 102 9.58 -16.75 2.65
C ARG A 102 8.62 -15.70 3.18
N VAL A 103 7.85 -16.08 4.18
CA VAL A 103 7.11 -15.19 5.08
C VAL A 103 7.81 -15.27 6.43
N LEU A 104 8.34 -14.14 6.89
CA LEU A 104 9.00 -14.00 8.19
C LEU A 104 8.07 -13.26 9.13
N CYS A 105 7.97 -13.74 10.38
CA CYS A 105 7.38 -13.02 11.49
C CYS A 105 8.48 -12.66 12.48
N LEU A 106 8.60 -11.38 12.77
CA LEU A 106 9.57 -10.86 13.73
C LEU A 106 8.83 -10.33 14.97
N ASP A 107 9.46 -10.43 16.11
CA ASP A 107 9.05 -9.71 17.31
C ASP A 107 9.23 -8.20 17.07
N GLU A 108 8.18 -7.43 17.27
CA GLU A 108 8.23 -5.98 16.98
C GLU A 108 9.20 -5.22 17.87
N ALA A 109 9.35 -5.64 19.12
CA ALA A 109 10.21 -4.94 20.09
C ALA A 109 11.70 -5.19 19.83
N THR A 110 12.06 -6.40 19.41
CA THR A 110 13.47 -6.88 19.35
C THR A 110 13.98 -7.17 17.96
N GLY A 111 13.09 -7.36 16.97
CA GLY A 111 13.43 -7.79 15.62
C GLY A 111 13.81 -9.28 15.51
N ALA A 112 13.68 -10.06 16.59
CA ALA A 112 13.98 -11.48 16.58
C ALA A 112 12.97 -12.24 15.71
N VAL A 113 13.45 -13.19 14.90
CA VAL A 113 12.58 -14.06 14.09
C VAL A 113 11.83 -15.01 15.03
N LEU A 114 10.51 -14.87 15.09
CA LEU A 114 9.61 -15.73 15.87
C LEU A 114 9.29 -17.02 15.10
N TRP A 115 8.99 -16.89 13.81
CA TRP A 115 8.77 -18.01 12.92
C TRP A 115 9.05 -17.61 11.46
N LYS A 116 9.23 -18.61 10.61
CA LYS A 116 9.26 -18.46 9.14
C LYS A 116 8.45 -19.57 8.49
N HIS A 117 7.77 -19.20 7.40
CA HIS A 117 7.17 -20.12 6.46
C HIS A 117 7.86 -19.95 5.10
N GLU A 118 8.24 -21.04 4.43
CA GLU A 118 8.96 -20.95 3.15
C GLU A 118 8.52 -22.04 2.19
N TYR A 119 8.51 -21.71 0.90
CA TYR A 119 8.14 -22.63 -0.16
C TYR A 119 9.00 -22.42 -1.41
N PRO A 120 9.25 -23.49 -2.21
CA PRO A 120 10.00 -23.37 -3.45
C PRO A 120 9.18 -22.64 -4.51
N VAL A 121 9.82 -21.78 -5.31
CA VAL A 121 9.18 -21.08 -6.41
C VAL A 121 10.14 -20.92 -7.59
N THR A 122 9.60 -20.93 -8.80
CA THR A 122 10.33 -20.58 -10.02
C THR A 122 9.76 -19.28 -10.56
N TYR A 123 10.54 -18.24 -10.56
CA TYR A 123 10.18 -16.97 -11.18
C TYR A 123 10.35 -17.02 -12.70
N THR A 124 9.41 -16.38 -13.39
CA THR A 124 9.41 -16.16 -14.83
C THR A 124 9.00 -14.71 -15.15
N ILE A 125 9.47 -13.78 -14.36
CA ILE A 125 9.04 -12.38 -14.33
C ILE A 125 10.22 -11.43 -14.50
N SER A 126 9.92 -10.18 -14.83
CA SER A 126 10.88 -9.07 -14.75
C SER A 126 11.00 -8.56 -13.30
N TYR A 127 12.05 -7.83 -12.96
CA TYR A 127 12.36 -7.42 -11.59
C TYR A 127 12.34 -8.61 -10.62
N PRO A 128 13.23 -9.59 -10.78
CA PRO A 128 13.11 -10.89 -10.11
C PRO A 128 13.62 -10.89 -8.66
N ALA A 129 13.76 -9.73 -8.01
CA ALA A 129 14.33 -9.65 -6.66
C ALA A 129 13.40 -10.19 -5.56
N GLY A 130 12.09 -10.35 -5.80
CA GLY A 130 11.22 -10.98 -4.80
C GLY A 130 9.75 -10.52 -4.84
N PRO A 131 8.95 -10.87 -3.81
CA PRO A 131 7.53 -10.52 -3.70
C PRO A 131 7.28 -9.01 -3.70
N ARG A 132 6.08 -8.59 -4.19
CA ARG A 132 5.65 -7.20 -4.29
C ARG A 132 4.57 -6.85 -3.29
N CYS A 133 3.72 -7.82 -2.94
CA CYS A 133 2.56 -7.58 -2.11
C CYS A 133 2.95 -7.56 -0.64
N THR A 134 2.70 -6.42 0.03
CA THR A 134 2.78 -6.31 1.49
C THR A 134 1.85 -7.34 2.12
N PRO A 135 2.27 -8.08 3.14
CA PRO A 135 1.37 -8.96 3.89
C PRO A 135 0.14 -8.21 4.41
N THR A 136 -1.00 -8.88 4.43
CA THR A 136 -2.23 -8.36 5.06
C THR A 136 -2.55 -9.18 6.31
N VAL A 137 -2.58 -8.51 7.46
CA VAL A 137 -2.89 -9.14 8.75
C VAL A 137 -4.33 -8.82 9.14
N HIS A 138 -5.13 -9.85 9.36
CA HIS A 138 -6.52 -9.69 9.77
C HIS A 138 -7.01 -10.91 10.55
N GLY A 139 -7.71 -10.68 11.69
CA GLY A 139 -8.36 -11.73 12.47
C GLY A 139 -7.41 -12.85 12.94
N GLY A 140 -6.16 -12.50 13.32
CA GLY A 140 -5.16 -13.48 13.74
C GLY A 140 -4.57 -14.31 12.58
N ARG A 141 -4.76 -13.89 11.35
CA ARG A 141 -4.23 -14.50 10.12
C ARG A 141 -3.34 -13.54 9.37
N VAL A 142 -2.39 -14.09 8.59
CA VAL A 142 -1.56 -13.37 7.63
C VAL A 142 -1.87 -13.90 6.24
N TYR A 143 -2.28 -13.01 5.36
CA TYR A 143 -2.53 -13.29 3.95
C TYR A 143 -1.37 -12.75 3.14
N THR A 144 -0.73 -13.59 2.33
CA THR A 144 0.39 -13.21 1.46
C THR A 144 0.14 -13.65 0.04
N LEU A 145 0.60 -12.84 -0.91
CA LEU A 145 0.53 -13.14 -2.33
C LEU A 145 1.95 -13.07 -2.91
N GLY A 146 2.46 -14.23 -3.31
CA GLY A 146 3.76 -14.38 -3.93
C GLY A 146 3.80 -13.81 -5.35
N ALA A 147 4.99 -13.53 -5.85
CA ALA A 147 5.17 -12.90 -7.16
C ALA A 147 4.69 -13.77 -8.33
N GLU A 148 4.62 -15.06 -8.14
CA GLU A 148 4.12 -16.03 -9.13
C GLU A 148 2.67 -16.48 -8.88
N GLY A 149 1.96 -15.89 -7.89
CA GLY A 149 0.55 -16.14 -7.65
C GLY A 149 0.24 -17.19 -6.57
N ASP A 150 1.20 -17.50 -5.71
CA ASP A 150 1.00 -18.30 -4.52
C ASP A 150 0.28 -17.47 -3.45
N LEU A 151 -1.00 -17.73 -3.23
CA LEU A 151 -1.83 -17.04 -2.25
C LEU A 151 -1.94 -17.90 -0.99
N LEU A 152 -1.40 -17.42 0.13
CA LEU A 152 -1.34 -18.15 1.39
C LEU A 152 -2.16 -17.46 2.48
N CYS A 153 -2.75 -18.26 3.35
CA CYS A 153 -3.25 -17.86 4.66
C CYS A 153 -2.47 -18.61 5.73
N LEU A 154 -1.78 -17.88 6.59
CA LEU A 154 -1.02 -18.43 7.69
C LEU A 154 -1.62 -17.98 9.04
N ASP A 155 -1.47 -18.80 10.06
CA ASP A 155 -1.73 -18.37 11.44
C ASP A 155 -0.68 -17.34 11.86
N ALA A 156 -1.11 -16.16 12.29
CA ALA A 156 -0.21 -15.04 12.60
C ALA A 156 0.72 -15.30 13.79
N ALA A 157 0.30 -16.14 14.72
CA ALA A 157 1.09 -16.46 15.93
C ALA A 157 2.16 -17.53 15.65
N THR A 158 1.86 -18.52 14.79
CA THR A 158 2.69 -19.71 14.63
C THR A 158 3.30 -19.91 13.26
N GLY A 159 2.81 -19.18 12.22
CA GLY A 159 3.23 -19.37 10.82
C GLY A 159 2.69 -20.67 10.19
N THR A 160 1.81 -21.40 10.90
CA THR A 160 1.19 -22.62 10.36
C THR A 160 0.27 -22.26 9.20
N GLN A 161 0.43 -22.96 8.07
CA GLN A 161 -0.43 -22.78 6.91
C GLN A 161 -1.86 -23.25 7.22
N VAL A 162 -2.81 -22.33 7.04
CA VAL A 162 -4.25 -22.61 7.17
C VAL A 162 -4.82 -23.09 5.86
N TRP A 163 -4.53 -22.35 4.78
CA TRP A 163 -4.85 -22.74 3.41
C TRP A 163 -3.88 -22.11 2.41
N VAL A 164 -3.85 -22.63 1.19
CA VAL A 164 -3.05 -22.15 0.08
C VAL A 164 -3.82 -22.29 -1.22
N ARG A 165 -3.60 -21.32 -2.15
CA ARG A 165 -4.10 -21.35 -3.52
C ARG A 165 -2.94 -21.08 -4.47
N ASP A 166 -2.87 -21.83 -5.55
CA ASP A 166 -2.00 -21.56 -6.69
C ASP A 166 -2.84 -20.89 -7.79
N LEU A 167 -2.80 -19.56 -7.83
CA LEU A 167 -3.65 -18.78 -8.74
C LEU A 167 -3.32 -19.07 -10.22
N LYS A 168 -2.07 -19.42 -10.55
CA LYS A 168 -1.72 -19.81 -11.92
C LYS A 168 -2.44 -21.09 -12.33
N LYS A 169 -2.42 -22.08 -11.46
CA LYS A 169 -3.06 -23.38 -11.70
C LYS A 169 -4.58 -23.25 -11.65
N ASP A 170 -5.11 -22.61 -10.63
CA ASP A 170 -6.54 -22.50 -10.39
C ASP A 170 -7.28 -21.76 -11.51
N TYR A 171 -6.61 -20.79 -12.13
CA TYR A 171 -7.18 -19.97 -13.22
C TYR A 171 -6.54 -20.21 -14.58
N ALA A 172 -5.67 -21.22 -14.73
CA ALA A 172 -4.96 -21.53 -15.97
C ALA A 172 -4.27 -20.31 -16.60
N THR A 173 -3.60 -19.49 -15.77
CA THR A 173 -2.97 -18.24 -16.16
C THR A 173 -1.46 -18.24 -15.93
N LYS A 174 -0.79 -17.15 -16.23
CA LYS A 174 0.64 -16.93 -15.96
C LYS A 174 0.83 -15.59 -15.26
N ALA A 175 1.93 -15.40 -14.58
CA ALA A 175 2.30 -14.11 -14.02
C ALA A 175 2.40 -13.06 -15.13
N ALA A 176 1.87 -11.85 -14.89
CA ALA A 176 2.12 -10.67 -15.72
C ALA A 176 3.63 -10.35 -15.76
N LEU A 177 4.07 -9.41 -16.62
CA LEU A 177 5.49 -9.14 -16.81
C LEU A 177 6.22 -8.86 -15.48
N TRP A 178 5.60 -8.10 -14.57
CA TRP A 178 6.17 -7.75 -13.26
C TRP A 178 5.61 -8.60 -12.11
N GLY A 179 5.05 -9.79 -12.40
CA GLY A 179 4.49 -10.69 -11.38
C GLY A 179 3.18 -10.19 -10.77
N TRP A 180 2.71 -10.87 -9.74
CA TRP A 180 1.59 -10.39 -8.94
C TRP A 180 2.05 -9.25 -8.03
N ALA A 181 1.53 -8.03 -8.27
CA ALA A 181 1.84 -6.82 -7.50
C ALA A 181 0.59 -6.12 -6.94
N SER A 182 -0.59 -6.57 -7.31
CA SER A 182 -1.86 -6.08 -6.77
C SER A 182 -2.07 -6.60 -5.35
N HIS A 183 -1.93 -5.73 -4.36
CA HIS A 183 -2.13 -6.08 -2.95
C HIS A 183 -3.55 -6.59 -2.71
N PRO A 184 -3.75 -7.79 -2.13
CA PRO A 184 -5.06 -8.30 -1.78
C PRO A 184 -5.84 -7.36 -0.87
N LEU A 185 -7.17 -7.35 -1.00
CA LEU A 185 -8.07 -6.55 -0.18
C LEU A 185 -8.92 -7.47 0.71
N VAL A 186 -8.84 -7.29 2.03
CA VAL A 186 -9.81 -7.87 2.95
C VAL A 186 -11.06 -7.01 2.99
N ASP A 187 -12.22 -7.63 2.75
CA ASP A 187 -13.52 -7.01 2.79
C ASP A 187 -14.55 -7.92 3.50
N GLY A 188 -14.85 -7.62 4.76
CA GLY A 188 -15.68 -8.46 5.61
C GLY A 188 -15.04 -9.84 5.81
N ASP A 189 -15.69 -10.88 5.33
CA ASP A 189 -15.25 -12.27 5.38
C ASP A 189 -14.52 -12.74 4.08
N ARG A 190 -14.16 -11.80 3.20
CA ARG A 190 -13.60 -12.08 1.88
C ARG A 190 -12.21 -11.49 1.69
N LEU A 191 -11.38 -12.22 0.93
CA LEU A 191 -10.11 -11.76 0.38
C LEU A 191 -10.26 -11.57 -1.12
N VAL A 192 -10.18 -10.34 -1.61
CA VAL A 192 -10.27 -10.04 -3.05
C VAL A 192 -8.88 -9.96 -3.65
N CYS A 193 -8.65 -10.73 -4.72
CA CYS A 193 -7.41 -10.75 -5.50
C CYS A 193 -7.69 -10.58 -6.99
N VAL A 194 -6.75 -9.98 -7.73
CA VAL A 194 -6.79 -10.02 -9.20
C VAL A 194 -6.14 -11.31 -9.70
N VAL A 195 -6.76 -11.94 -10.70
CA VAL A 195 -6.33 -13.25 -11.24
C VAL A 195 -6.04 -13.19 -12.73
N GLY A 196 -6.70 -12.31 -13.50
CA GLY A 196 -6.38 -11.92 -14.87
C GLY A 196 -6.44 -13.06 -15.90
N THR A 197 -7.66 -13.40 -16.32
CA THR A 197 -7.91 -14.40 -17.37
C THR A 197 -9.10 -14.01 -18.25
N ASP A 198 -9.31 -14.74 -19.32
CA ASP A 198 -10.48 -14.59 -20.21
C ASP A 198 -11.82 -14.91 -19.53
N VAL A 199 -11.80 -15.50 -18.34
CA VAL A 199 -13.00 -15.90 -17.60
C VAL A 199 -13.15 -15.17 -16.26
N ALA A 200 -12.07 -14.58 -15.75
CA ALA A 200 -12.07 -13.79 -14.52
C ALA A 200 -10.90 -12.81 -14.50
N HIS A 201 -11.17 -11.54 -14.20
CA HIS A 201 -10.11 -10.58 -13.83
C HIS A 201 -9.84 -10.60 -12.33
N ALA A 202 -10.88 -10.68 -11.51
CA ALA A 202 -10.77 -10.71 -10.06
C ALA A 202 -11.63 -11.85 -9.47
N ALA A 203 -11.23 -12.32 -8.30
CA ALA A 203 -11.95 -13.31 -7.51
C ALA A 203 -11.92 -12.93 -6.02
N ALA A 204 -12.98 -13.31 -5.31
CA ALA A 204 -13.05 -13.25 -3.86
C ALA A 204 -12.99 -14.65 -3.27
N PHE A 205 -12.20 -14.79 -2.22
CA PHE A 205 -12.02 -16.02 -1.48
C PHE A 205 -12.52 -15.85 -0.04
N ASP A 206 -13.15 -16.87 0.51
CA ASP A 206 -13.51 -16.91 1.92
C ASP A 206 -12.25 -16.87 2.79
N LEU A 207 -12.19 -15.95 3.75
CA LEU A 207 -11.00 -15.74 4.59
C LEU A 207 -10.60 -16.96 5.42
N ALA A 208 -11.57 -17.77 5.85
CA ALA A 208 -11.31 -18.89 6.74
C ALA A 208 -10.81 -20.13 5.98
N THR A 209 -11.34 -20.36 4.76
CA THR A 209 -11.16 -21.60 4.02
C THR A 209 -10.39 -21.48 2.72
N GLY A 210 -10.25 -20.25 2.17
CA GLY A 210 -9.69 -20.02 0.84
C GLY A 210 -10.59 -20.48 -0.32
N ALA A 211 -11.85 -20.87 -0.05
CA ALA A 211 -12.79 -21.24 -1.10
C ALA A 211 -13.18 -20.02 -1.95
N GLU A 212 -13.29 -20.21 -3.28
CA GLU A 212 -13.79 -19.15 -4.16
C GLU A 212 -15.26 -18.86 -3.84
N VAL A 213 -15.58 -17.59 -3.53
CA VAL A 213 -16.95 -17.12 -3.26
C VAL A 213 -17.59 -16.61 -4.54
N TRP A 214 -16.87 -15.77 -5.28
CA TRP A 214 -17.27 -15.28 -6.59
C TRP A 214 -16.04 -14.93 -7.42
N LYS A 215 -16.23 -14.84 -8.73
CA LYS A 215 -15.28 -14.28 -9.69
C LYS A 215 -15.96 -13.40 -10.70
N THR A 216 -15.23 -12.43 -11.24
CA THR A 216 -15.82 -11.40 -12.09
C THR A 216 -14.84 -10.82 -13.09
N GLY A 217 -15.38 -10.15 -14.11
CA GLY A 217 -14.61 -9.46 -15.15
C GLY A 217 -13.87 -10.42 -16.08
N LYS A 218 -13.17 -9.82 -17.05
CA LYS A 218 -12.27 -10.50 -17.97
C LYS A 218 -11.08 -9.60 -18.21
N ALA A 219 -9.87 -10.15 -18.32
CA ALA A 219 -8.67 -9.40 -18.67
C ALA A 219 -7.64 -10.32 -19.30
N PRO A 220 -6.77 -9.79 -20.21
CA PRO A 220 -5.71 -10.59 -20.82
C PRO A 220 -4.61 -10.99 -19.82
N GLU A 221 -4.48 -10.24 -18.71
CA GLU A 221 -3.57 -10.49 -17.59
C GLU A 221 -4.08 -9.81 -16.31
N GLN A 222 -3.42 -10.05 -15.16
CA GLN A 222 -3.84 -9.52 -13.86
C GLN A 222 -3.86 -7.99 -13.81
N GLY A 223 -2.90 -7.32 -14.46
CA GLY A 223 -2.57 -5.94 -14.11
C GLY A 223 -1.93 -5.84 -12.72
N TYR A 224 -1.78 -4.61 -12.23
CA TYR A 224 -1.00 -4.36 -11.00
C TYR A 224 -1.75 -3.51 -9.97
N VAL A 225 -2.98 -3.08 -10.28
CA VAL A 225 -3.77 -2.19 -9.44
C VAL A 225 -4.45 -2.95 -8.31
N PRO A 226 -4.19 -2.61 -7.04
CA PRO A 226 -4.93 -3.19 -5.93
C PRO A 226 -6.42 -2.84 -5.98
N PRO A 227 -7.32 -3.78 -5.62
CA PRO A 227 -8.75 -3.50 -5.46
C PRO A 227 -8.99 -2.40 -4.43
N SER A 228 -10.01 -1.55 -4.65
CA SER A 228 -10.39 -0.49 -3.73
C SER A 228 -11.91 -0.39 -3.58
N ILE A 229 -12.36 0.04 -2.39
CA ILE A 229 -13.78 0.23 -2.10
C ILE A 229 -14.10 1.72 -2.11
N ILE A 230 -15.23 2.08 -2.73
CA ILE A 230 -15.83 3.41 -2.64
C ILE A 230 -17.30 3.30 -2.26
N GLU A 231 -17.85 4.39 -1.78
CA GLU A 231 -19.31 4.57 -1.63
C GLU A 231 -19.76 5.70 -2.55
N ALA A 232 -20.65 5.42 -3.49
CA ALA A 232 -21.19 6.40 -4.42
C ALA A 232 -22.64 6.02 -4.77
N ALA A 233 -23.49 7.01 -5.00
CA ALA A 233 -24.93 6.81 -5.24
C ALA A 233 -25.61 5.96 -4.15
N GLY A 234 -25.17 6.07 -2.89
CA GLY A 234 -25.69 5.26 -1.78
C GLY A 234 -25.34 3.77 -1.83
N VAL A 235 -24.42 3.37 -2.74
CA VAL A 235 -24.03 1.97 -2.95
C VAL A 235 -22.53 1.81 -2.72
N ARG A 236 -22.18 0.75 -2.00
CA ARG A 236 -20.78 0.31 -1.79
C ARG A 236 -20.31 -0.42 -3.04
N GLN A 237 -19.19 -0.01 -3.61
CA GLN A 237 -18.68 -0.47 -4.90
C GLN A 237 -17.21 -0.87 -4.78
N LEU A 238 -16.88 -2.05 -5.25
CA LEU A 238 -15.51 -2.53 -5.40
C LEU A 238 -14.99 -2.11 -6.77
N VAL A 239 -14.06 -1.16 -6.79
CA VAL A 239 -13.43 -0.65 -8.01
C VAL A 239 -12.20 -1.47 -8.35
N LEU A 240 -12.14 -1.90 -9.59
CA LEU A 240 -11.11 -2.75 -10.17
C LEU A 240 -10.60 -2.11 -11.45
N VAL A 241 -9.28 -2.13 -11.65
CA VAL A 241 -8.64 -1.61 -12.87
C VAL A 241 -7.86 -2.75 -13.51
N LYS A 242 -8.17 -3.01 -14.76
CA LYS A 242 -7.54 -4.03 -15.60
C LYS A 242 -6.76 -3.36 -16.75
N PRO A 243 -5.89 -4.07 -17.47
CA PRO A 243 -5.09 -3.49 -18.54
C PRO A 243 -5.88 -2.75 -19.63
N ASP A 244 -7.15 -3.12 -19.84
CA ASP A 244 -8.04 -2.61 -20.88
C ASP A 244 -9.32 -1.93 -20.35
N GLY A 245 -9.43 -1.68 -19.03
CA GLY A 245 -10.62 -1.05 -18.47
C GLY A 245 -10.56 -0.77 -16.98
N MET A 246 -11.48 0.09 -16.54
CA MET A 246 -11.81 0.27 -15.13
C MET A 246 -13.30 -0.06 -14.94
N TYR A 247 -13.64 -0.82 -13.90
CA TYR A 247 -15.00 -1.23 -13.63
C TYR A 247 -15.26 -1.34 -12.13
N ALA A 248 -16.52 -1.35 -11.74
CA ALA A 248 -16.93 -1.63 -10.38
C ALA A 248 -17.94 -2.76 -10.32
N VAL A 249 -17.88 -3.48 -9.21
CA VAL A 249 -18.79 -4.57 -8.89
C VAL A 249 -19.36 -4.41 -7.49
N ASP A 250 -20.48 -5.06 -7.24
CA ASP A 250 -20.96 -5.30 -5.88
C ASP A 250 -19.93 -6.17 -5.14
N PRO A 251 -19.35 -5.71 -4.03
CA PRO A 251 -18.31 -6.46 -3.32
C PRO A 251 -18.82 -7.76 -2.69
N ALA A 252 -20.13 -7.90 -2.46
CA ALA A 252 -20.71 -9.10 -1.89
C ALA A 252 -20.88 -10.23 -2.91
N THR A 253 -21.16 -9.89 -4.18
CA THR A 253 -21.57 -10.87 -5.20
C THR A 253 -20.66 -10.92 -6.43
N GLY A 254 -19.79 -9.90 -6.63
CA GLY A 254 -19.00 -9.74 -7.86
C GLY A 254 -19.85 -9.28 -9.07
N THR A 255 -21.11 -8.90 -8.87
CA THR A 255 -21.99 -8.45 -9.94
C THR A 255 -21.55 -7.11 -10.49
N LEU A 256 -21.39 -7.01 -11.82
CA LEU A 256 -20.97 -5.77 -12.49
C LEU A 256 -21.98 -4.64 -12.24
N LEU A 257 -21.47 -3.48 -11.81
CA LEU A 257 -22.24 -2.25 -11.62
C LEU A 257 -22.01 -1.28 -12.78
N TRP A 258 -20.78 -1.08 -13.18
CA TRP A 258 -20.41 -0.25 -14.34
C TRP A 258 -19.01 -0.62 -14.85
N GLU A 259 -18.73 -0.26 -16.09
CA GLU A 259 -17.43 -0.43 -16.73
C GLU A 259 -17.14 0.74 -17.68
N THR A 260 -15.89 1.15 -17.80
CA THR A 260 -15.41 2.14 -18.77
C THR A 260 -14.09 1.69 -19.39
N PRO A 261 -13.90 1.83 -20.71
CA PRO A 261 -12.63 1.51 -21.35
C PRO A 261 -11.49 2.39 -20.82
N TYR A 262 -10.35 1.77 -20.56
CA TYR A 262 -9.11 2.41 -20.18
C TYR A 262 -7.96 1.48 -20.55
N ASP A 263 -6.92 1.98 -21.20
CA ASP A 263 -5.82 1.16 -21.67
C ASP A 263 -4.47 1.73 -21.22
N ALA A 264 -3.56 0.85 -20.86
CA ALA A 264 -2.17 1.18 -20.60
C ALA A 264 -1.26 0.11 -21.21
N ASP A 265 -0.11 0.55 -21.73
CA ASP A 265 0.88 -0.35 -22.32
C ASP A 265 1.40 -1.33 -21.25
N ASN A 266 1.40 -2.63 -21.56
CA ASN A 266 1.76 -3.70 -20.63
C ASN A 266 1.01 -3.66 -19.28
N GLY A 267 -0.22 -3.12 -19.25
CA GLY A 267 -0.98 -2.98 -18.03
C GLY A 267 -0.34 -2.07 -16.97
N SER A 268 0.58 -1.18 -17.37
CA SER A 268 1.40 -0.35 -16.45
C SER A 268 0.61 0.75 -15.75
N ILE A 269 -0.42 0.34 -15.03
CA ILE A 269 -1.20 1.10 -14.06
C ILE A 269 -0.97 0.43 -12.72
N ILE A 270 -0.45 1.15 -11.75
CA ILE A 270 -0.04 0.56 -10.46
C ILE A 270 -0.82 1.18 -9.30
N MET A 271 -1.16 2.47 -9.40
CA MET A 271 -1.94 3.16 -8.37
C MET A 271 -3.41 2.74 -8.35
N THR A 272 -4.01 2.63 -7.17
CA THR A 272 -5.47 2.57 -7.07
C THR A 272 -6.10 3.88 -7.49
N PRO A 273 -7.31 3.88 -8.04
CA PRO A 273 -8.05 5.11 -8.30
C PRO A 273 -8.16 5.96 -7.03
N VAL A 274 -7.78 7.23 -7.13
CA VAL A 274 -7.93 8.20 -6.03
C VAL A 274 -9.22 8.99 -6.22
N ARG A 275 -9.93 9.21 -5.10
CA ARG A 275 -11.19 9.94 -5.11
C ARG A 275 -11.01 11.38 -4.68
N VAL A 276 -11.49 12.33 -5.49
CA VAL A 276 -11.58 13.76 -5.14
C VAL A 276 -13.02 14.22 -5.36
N GLY A 277 -13.77 14.39 -4.28
CA GLY A 277 -15.20 14.70 -4.36
C GLY A 277 -16.00 13.63 -5.12
N GLU A 278 -16.59 14.04 -6.23
CA GLU A 278 -17.36 13.17 -7.14
C GLU A 278 -16.52 12.52 -8.25
N HIS A 279 -15.22 12.71 -8.26
CA HIS A 279 -14.33 12.20 -9.31
C HIS A 279 -13.46 11.05 -8.83
N LEU A 280 -13.17 10.11 -9.74
CA LEU A 280 -12.11 9.12 -9.60
C LEU A 280 -11.05 9.38 -10.65
N TYR A 281 -9.79 9.45 -10.20
CA TYR A 281 -8.62 9.61 -11.05
C TYR A 281 -7.73 8.37 -10.95
N VAL A 282 -7.23 7.92 -12.08
CA VAL A 282 -6.17 6.90 -12.19
C VAL A 282 -5.17 7.31 -13.27
N GLY A 283 -3.88 7.11 -12.99
CA GLY A 283 -2.78 7.42 -13.91
C GLY A 283 -1.92 6.20 -14.16
N GLY A 284 -1.61 5.95 -15.41
CA GLY A 284 -0.68 4.94 -15.87
C GLY A 284 0.53 5.57 -16.56
N PHE A 285 1.55 4.76 -16.80
CA PHE A 285 2.78 5.18 -17.44
C PHE A 285 2.55 5.78 -18.83
N GLN A 286 3.43 6.67 -19.30
CA GLN A 286 3.37 7.38 -20.60
C GLN A 286 2.12 8.27 -20.79
N GLY A 287 1.63 8.88 -19.69
CA GLY A 287 0.48 9.76 -19.76
C GLY A 287 -0.84 9.06 -20.02
N LYS A 288 -0.89 7.75 -19.87
CA LYS A 288 -2.11 6.96 -19.85
C LYS A 288 -2.85 7.27 -18.55
N ASN A 289 -3.83 8.15 -18.63
CA ASN A 289 -4.59 8.62 -17.47
C ASN A 289 -6.08 8.68 -17.78
N LEU A 290 -6.90 8.55 -16.74
CA LEU A 290 -8.35 8.57 -16.84
C LEU A 290 -8.92 9.34 -15.65
N LEU A 291 -9.79 10.31 -15.93
CA LEU A 291 -10.66 10.94 -14.96
C LEU A 291 -12.12 10.64 -15.30
N VAL A 292 -12.83 10.11 -14.33
CA VAL A 292 -14.27 9.89 -14.42
C VAL A 292 -15.01 10.64 -13.33
N LYS A 293 -16.23 11.04 -13.62
CA LYS A 293 -17.20 11.57 -12.66
C LYS A 293 -18.15 10.44 -12.25
N LEU A 294 -18.31 10.23 -10.95
CA LEU A 294 -19.28 9.31 -10.38
C LEU A 294 -20.69 9.88 -10.54
N ARG A 295 -21.63 9.07 -10.97
CA ARG A 295 -23.05 9.46 -11.00
C ARG A 295 -23.61 9.50 -9.58
N ALA A 296 -24.51 10.43 -9.33
CA ALA A 296 -25.15 10.62 -8.03
C ALA A 296 -26.42 9.78 -7.85
N ASP A 297 -27.09 9.42 -8.94
CA ASP A 297 -28.41 8.79 -8.98
C ASP A 297 -28.38 7.26 -9.01
N ALA A 298 -27.31 6.68 -9.56
CA ALA A 298 -27.12 5.24 -9.65
C ALA A 298 -25.64 4.91 -9.81
N PRO A 299 -25.18 3.67 -9.49
CA PRO A 299 -23.84 3.24 -9.81
C PRO A 299 -23.50 3.46 -11.29
N GLY A 300 -22.43 4.20 -11.57
CA GLY A 300 -22.04 4.54 -12.93
C GLY A 300 -21.02 5.66 -12.97
N VAL A 301 -20.40 5.85 -14.13
CA VAL A 301 -19.39 6.88 -14.35
C VAL A 301 -19.58 7.58 -15.69
N GLU A 302 -19.14 8.82 -15.77
CA GLU A 302 -19.01 9.60 -16.99
C GLU A 302 -17.53 9.95 -17.18
N VAL A 303 -16.99 9.71 -18.37
CA VAL A 303 -15.58 10.05 -18.67
C VAL A 303 -15.47 11.56 -18.82
N VAL A 304 -14.70 12.20 -17.94
CA VAL A 304 -14.38 13.63 -18.04
C VAL A 304 -13.27 13.84 -19.07
N TRP A 305 -12.20 13.06 -18.96
CA TRP A 305 -11.13 13.00 -19.96
C TRP A 305 -10.28 11.73 -19.80
N ARG A 306 -9.53 11.40 -20.84
CA ARG A 306 -8.56 10.30 -20.85
C ARG A 306 -7.36 10.61 -21.75
N ASN A 307 -6.23 9.93 -21.45
CA ASN A 307 -5.00 9.95 -22.27
C ASN A 307 -4.51 11.36 -22.60
N ARG A 308 -4.39 12.21 -21.56
CA ARG A 308 -3.87 13.57 -21.66
C ARG A 308 -2.42 13.63 -21.14
N PRO A 309 -1.40 13.42 -22.00
CA PRO A 309 -0.01 13.26 -21.55
C PRO A 309 0.60 14.51 -20.91
N LYS A 310 0.02 15.70 -21.16
CA LYS A 310 0.47 16.97 -20.55
C LYS A 310 -0.25 17.29 -19.24
N GLN A 311 -1.21 16.49 -18.84
CA GLN A 311 -2.04 16.64 -17.64
C GLN A 311 -1.94 15.38 -16.79
N GLY A 312 -2.28 15.51 -15.51
CA GLY A 312 -2.32 14.36 -14.64
C GLY A 312 -0.96 13.92 -14.08
N ILE A 313 -1.00 12.88 -13.29
CA ILE A 313 0.14 12.27 -12.62
C ILE A 313 0.22 10.81 -13.07
N SER A 314 1.25 10.46 -13.80
CA SER A 314 1.54 9.08 -14.21
C SER A 314 2.49 8.47 -13.18
N ALA A 315 1.93 7.88 -12.13
CA ALA A 315 2.72 7.24 -11.08
C ALA A 315 3.39 5.95 -11.59
N VAL A 316 4.63 5.70 -11.17
CA VAL A 316 5.38 4.51 -11.58
C VAL A 316 5.08 3.33 -10.67
N ASN A 317 5.30 3.48 -9.34
CA ASN A 317 5.15 2.40 -8.36
C ASN A 317 4.70 2.90 -6.98
N VAL A 318 4.23 4.14 -6.89
CA VAL A 318 3.77 4.75 -5.64
C VAL A 318 2.35 5.29 -5.78
N GLN A 319 1.62 5.27 -4.66
CA GLN A 319 0.26 5.77 -4.58
C GLN A 319 0.26 7.30 -4.40
N PRO A 320 -0.44 8.07 -5.23
CA PRO A 320 -0.73 9.47 -4.98
C PRO A 320 -1.61 9.67 -3.74
N PHE A 321 -1.49 10.83 -3.10
CA PHE A 321 -2.23 11.21 -1.92
C PHE A 321 -3.22 12.34 -2.23
N VAL A 322 -4.43 12.29 -1.64
CA VAL A 322 -5.45 13.32 -1.81
C VAL A 322 -5.57 14.15 -0.54
N ALA A 323 -5.36 15.45 -0.65
CA ALA A 323 -5.61 16.42 0.40
C ALA A 323 -5.96 17.79 -0.20
N ASP A 324 -6.71 18.61 0.53
CA ASP A 324 -7.06 19.99 0.17
C ASP A 324 -7.70 20.13 -1.23
N GLY A 325 -8.41 19.10 -1.69
CA GLY A 325 -9.01 19.04 -3.03
C GLY A 325 -8.01 18.81 -4.17
N LEU A 326 -6.75 18.52 -3.86
CA LEU A 326 -5.68 18.25 -4.80
C LEU A 326 -5.22 16.79 -4.74
N VAL A 327 -4.59 16.33 -5.82
CA VAL A 327 -3.86 15.06 -5.87
C VAL A 327 -2.36 15.37 -5.85
N TYR A 328 -1.68 14.92 -4.80
CA TYR A 328 -0.21 14.99 -4.67
C TYR A 328 0.40 13.67 -5.08
N GLY A 329 1.37 13.67 -5.97
CA GLY A 329 2.01 12.43 -6.40
C GLY A 329 3.24 12.63 -7.26
N PHE A 330 4.05 11.59 -7.35
CA PHE A 330 5.23 11.56 -8.21
C PHE A 330 4.84 11.13 -9.62
N HIS A 331 5.22 11.96 -10.57
CA HIS A 331 5.06 11.64 -11.99
C HIS A 331 6.26 10.82 -12.51
N GLU A 332 6.09 10.12 -13.61
CA GLU A 332 7.12 9.26 -14.23
C GLU A 332 8.46 9.96 -14.56
N ASN A 333 8.51 11.28 -14.57
CA ASN A 333 9.76 12.04 -14.71
C ASN A 333 10.41 12.39 -13.35
N GLY A 334 9.89 11.85 -12.24
CA GLY A 334 10.37 12.09 -10.88
C GLY A 334 9.90 13.41 -10.25
N GLU A 335 9.10 14.22 -10.95
CA GLU A 335 8.51 15.43 -10.34
C GLU A 335 7.41 15.09 -9.35
N LEU A 336 7.44 15.70 -8.18
CA LEU A 336 6.29 15.80 -7.29
C LEU A 336 5.34 16.88 -7.82
N ARG A 337 4.07 16.54 -7.96
CA ARG A 337 3.03 17.41 -8.52
C ARG A 337 1.85 17.54 -7.58
N ALA A 338 1.23 18.72 -7.56
CA ALA A 338 -0.07 18.97 -6.97
C ALA A 338 -1.07 19.25 -8.11
N MET A 339 -1.92 18.28 -8.41
CA MET A 339 -2.86 18.31 -9.53
C MET A 339 -4.25 18.75 -9.07
N ARG A 340 -4.88 19.66 -9.84
CA ARG A 340 -6.28 20.06 -9.67
C ARG A 340 -7.22 19.08 -10.36
N ILE A 341 -8.35 18.86 -9.77
CA ILE A 341 -9.46 18.10 -10.33
C ILE A 341 -10.65 19.07 -10.46
N PRO A 342 -11.40 19.11 -11.60
CA PRO A 342 -11.33 18.14 -12.72
C PRO A 342 -10.37 18.51 -13.85
N GLU A 343 -9.68 19.64 -13.83
CA GLU A 343 -8.92 20.17 -14.96
C GLU A 343 -7.72 19.29 -15.36
N GLY A 344 -7.06 18.66 -14.38
CA GLY A 344 -5.86 17.87 -14.56
C GLY A 344 -4.58 18.69 -14.71
N ASP A 345 -4.66 20.02 -14.56
CA ASP A 345 -3.52 20.94 -14.50
C ASP A 345 -2.88 20.95 -13.11
N PHE A 346 -1.82 21.74 -12.92
CA PHE A 346 -1.05 21.71 -11.68
C PHE A 346 -1.15 23.04 -10.93
N ALA A 347 -1.41 22.96 -9.61
CA ALA A 347 -1.19 24.08 -8.69
C ALA A 347 0.31 24.42 -8.64
N TRP A 348 1.14 23.38 -8.57
CA TRP A 348 2.60 23.46 -8.67
C TRP A 348 3.19 22.10 -9.05
N ARG A 349 4.48 22.10 -9.44
CA ARG A 349 5.28 20.92 -9.71
C ARG A 349 6.76 21.21 -9.46
N GLY A 350 7.53 20.15 -9.12
CA GLY A 350 8.98 20.26 -8.90
C GLY A 350 9.57 18.93 -8.42
N GLY A 351 10.86 18.91 -8.13
CA GLY A 351 11.54 17.69 -7.68
C GLY A 351 11.15 17.23 -6.28
N GLY A 352 10.62 18.12 -5.42
CA GLY A 352 10.30 17.78 -4.04
C GLY A 352 11.50 17.17 -3.30
N PRO A 353 11.31 16.05 -2.57
CA PRO A 353 12.39 15.40 -1.82
C PRO A 353 13.46 14.76 -2.71
N LEU A 354 13.22 14.61 -4.01
CA LEU A 354 14.17 14.03 -4.98
C LEU A 354 15.11 15.08 -5.58
N GLY A 355 15.03 16.34 -5.12
CA GLY A 355 15.89 17.43 -5.53
C GLY A 355 15.40 18.19 -6.75
N ALA A 356 16.13 19.24 -7.14
CA ALA A 356 15.73 20.16 -8.22
C ALA A 356 15.75 19.53 -9.63
N ARG A 357 16.50 18.44 -9.81
CA ARG A 357 16.59 17.69 -11.06
C ARG A 357 16.39 16.19 -10.79
N PRO A 358 15.14 15.78 -10.53
CA PRO A 358 14.84 14.38 -10.27
C PRO A 358 15.13 13.53 -11.50
N GLN A 359 15.54 12.30 -11.26
CA GLN A 359 15.73 11.33 -12.34
C GLN A 359 14.36 10.79 -12.80
N GLY A 360 14.23 10.46 -14.07
CA GLY A 360 13.07 9.77 -14.60
C GLY A 360 12.75 8.52 -13.79
N THR A 361 11.47 8.26 -13.56
CA THR A 361 10.97 7.18 -12.69
C THR A 361 11.32 7.32 -11.20
N GLY A 362 11.89 8.46 -10.76
CA GLY A 362 12.16 8.73 -9.35
C GLY A 362 10.88 8.78 -8.54
N THR A 363 10.89 8.20 -7.35
CA THR A 363 9.69 8.04 -6.51
C THR A 363 9.96 8.23 -5.02
N ALA A 364 8.90 8.60 -4.29
CA ALA A 364 8.85 8.50 -2.84
C ALA A 364 7.45 8.10 -2.37
N PHE A 365 7.38 7.31 -1.32
CA PHE A 365 6.11 6.93 -0.68
C PHE A 365 5.63 8.08 0.21
N ILE A 366 4.36 8.47 0.04
CA ILE A 366 3.74 9.60 0.74
C ILE A 366 2.85 9.07 1.86
N THR A 367 3.13 9.45 3.10
CA THR A 367 2.29 9.12 4.27
C THR A 367 2.00 10.40 5.05
N ARG A 368 0.72 10.68 5.32
CA ARG A 368 0.29 11.84 6.10
C ARG A 368 0.30 11.53 7.59
N GLN A 369 0.78 12.48 8.40
CA GLN A 369 0.68 12.46 9.86
C GLN A 369 0.27 13.86 10.34
N GLY A 370 -0.95 14.00 10.85
CA GLY A 370 -1.48 15.31 11.23
C GLY A 370 -1.54 16.29 10.05
N ASP A 371 -0.80 17.39 10.15
CA ASP A 371 -0.67 18.45 9.14
C ASP A 371 0.60 18.35 8.28
N ARG A 372 1.39 17.29 8.45
CA ARG A 372 2.65 17.06 7.76
C ARG A 372 2.68 15.71 7.07
N TYR A 373 3.70 15.51 6.24
CA TYR A 373 3.90 14.31 5.43
C TYR A 373 5.27 13.73 5.68
N PHE A 374 5.32 12.41 5.79
CA PHE A 374 6.54 11.61 5.77
C PHE A 374 6.71 11.06 4.35
N LEU A 375 7.81 11.44 3.71
CA LEU A 375 8.14 11.04 2.35
C LEU A 375 9.36 10.10 2.41
N PHE A 376 9.14 8.81 2.19
CA PHE A 376 10.23 7.84 2.14
C PHE A 376 10.70 7.68 0.70
N THR A 377 11.91 8.16 0.40
CA THR A 377 12.45 8.23 -0.96
C THR A 377 13.10 6.91 -1.39
N GLU A 378 13.23 6.71 -2.70
CA GLU A 378 13.93 5.55 -3.27
C GLU A 378 15.44 5.50 -2.94
N SER A 379 16.03 6.61 -2.46
CA SER A 379 17.41 6.65 -1.96
C SER A 379 17.53 6.23 -0.48
N GLY A 380 16.43 5.85 0.16
CA GLY A 380 16.42 5.45 1.58
C GLY A 380 16.36 6.60 2.58
N ASP A 381 16.08 7.82 2.11
CA ASP A 381 15.88 8.98 2.98
C ASP A 381 14.42 9.05 3.46
N LEU A 382 14.24 9.45 4.70
CA LEU A 382 12.95 9.87 5.24
C LEU A 382 12.92 11.39 5.36
N VAL A 383 11.91 12.01 4.75
CA VAL A 383 11.73 13.46 4.74
C VAL A 383 10.43 13.81 5.44
N ILE A 384 10.47 14.72 6.40
CA ILE A 384 9.28 15.39 6.96
C ILE A 384 9.05 16.65 6.15
N ALA A 385 7.84 16.81 5.61
CA ALA A 385 7.51 17.94 4.75
C ALA A 385 6.08 18.46 4.97
N ARG A 386 5.82 19.66 4.49
CA ARG A 386 4.46 20.16 4.24
C ARG A 386 4.15 20.11 2.75
N LEU A 387 2.99 19.56 2.43
CA LEU A 387 2.38 19.64 1.10
C LEU A 387 1.13 20.50 1.23
N THR A 388 1.11 21.61 0.51
CA THR A 388 0.00 22.57 0.53
C THR A 388 -0.37 22.98 -0.90
N PRO A 389 -1.52 23.62 -1.12
CA PRO A 389 -1.84 24.19 -2.44
C PRO A 389 -0.80 25.22 -2.95
N ALA A 390 0.01 25.80 -2.05
CA ALA A 390 1.04 26.77 -2.41
C ALA A 390 2.39 26.15 -2.78
N GLY A 391 2.68 24.90 -2.34
CA GLY A 391 3.96 24.29 -2.63
C GLY A 391 4.37 23.16 -1.67
N TYR A 392 5.58 22.67 -1.91
CA TYR A 392 6.33 21.75 -1.08
C TYR A 392 7.32 22.49 -0.20
N GLU A 393 7.36 22.16 1.08
CA GLU A 393 8.35 22.66 2.05
C GLU A 393 8.96 21.48 2.78
N GLU A 394 10.29 21.30 2.67
CA GLU A 394 11.03 20.31 3.46
C GLU A 394 11.31 20.85 4.86
N LEU A 395 10.90 20.13 5.89
CA LEU A 395 11.10 20.52 7.29
C LEU A 395 12.31 19.83 7.90
N SER A 396 12.53 18.55 7.57
CA SER A 396 13.63 17.76 8.12
C SER A 396 13.89 16.56 7.22
N ARG A 397 15.15 16.08 7.21
CA ARG A 397 15.57 14.89 6.45
C ARG A 397 16.54 14.05 7.25
N CYS A 398 16.45 12.73 7.12
CA CYS A 398 17.47 11.80 7.58
C CYS A 398 17.61 10.63 6.62
N HIS A 399 18.79 10.04 6.53
CA HIS A 399 19.01 8.78 5.83
C HIS A 399 18.75 7.61 6.78
N LEU A 400 17.93 6.62 6.34
CA LEU A 400 17.56 5.47 7.16
C LEU A 400 18.21 4.17 6.74
N ILE A 401 18.29 3.91 5.44
CA ILE A 401 18.71 2.61 4.89
C ILE A 401 19.30 2.77 3.49
N GLU A 402 20.37 2.03 3.21
CA GLU A 402 21.02 2.05 1.89
C GLU A 402 20.13 1.40 0.82
N PRO A 403 20.07 1.96 -0.40
CA PRO A 403 19.42 1.32 -1.53
C PRO A 403 20.27 0.13 -2.00
N THR A 404 19.65 -1.03 -2.19
CA THR A 404 20.35 -2.27 -2.58
C THR A 404 19.80 -2.93 -3.83
N ASN A 405 18.58 -2.54 -4.26
CA ASN A 405 17.99 -3.00 -5.51
C ASN A 405 18.41 -2.09 -6.67
N VAL A 406 18.29 -2.58 -7.90
CA VAL A 406 18.65 -1.82 -9.10
C VAL A 406 17.41 -1.61 -9.98
N ALA A 407 17.14 -0.36 -10.34
CA ALA A 407 16.10 -0.01 -11.30
C ALA A 407 16.55 1.17 -12.17
N PHE A 408 16.31 1.10 -13.46
CA PHE A 408 16.66 2.16 -14.42
C PHE A 408 18.12 2.65 -14.29
N GLY A 409 19.05 1.73 -14.00
CA GLY A 409 20.49 2.01 -13.91
C GLY A 409 20.94 2.72 -12.63
N ARG A 410 20.15 2.72 -11.58
CA ARG A 410 20.50 3.27 -10.26
C ARG A 410 20.06 2.35 -9.13
N ASP A 411 20.69 2.51 -7.99
CA ASP A 411 20.29 1.81 -6.77
C ASP A 411 19.04 2.44 -6.18
N VAL A 412 18.07 1.60 -5.74
CA VAL A 412 16.77 2.04 -5.24
C VAL A 412 16.31 1.22 -4.02
N VAL A 413 15.46 1.83 -3.20
CA VAL A 413 14.59 1.17 -2.23
C VAL A 413 13.15 1.37 -2.71
N TRP A 414 12.51 0.31 -3.19
CA TRP A 414 11.13 0.35 -3.70
C TRP A 414 10.15 -0.43 -2.84
N CYS A 415 10.44 -0.55 -1.54
CA CYS A 415 9.57 -1.18 -0.56
C CYS A 415 8.77 -0.12 0.19
N PRO A 416 7.42 -0.21 0.23
CA PRO A 416 6.60 0.72 1.01
C PRO A 416 6.95 0.65 2.51
N PRO A 417 7.05 1.80 3.21
CA PRO A 417 7.26 1.83 4.65
C PRO A 417 5.99 1.43 5.41
N ALA A 418 6.16 0.97 6.66
CA ALA A 418 5.09 0.81 7.64
C ALA A 418 5.31 1.75 8.82
N TYR A 419 4.24 2.34 9.35
CA TYR A 419 4.28 3.27 10.47
C TYR A 419 3.43 2.73 11.61
N ALA A 420 4.06 2.29 12.70
CA ALA A 420 3.38 1.71 13.83
C ALA A 420 4.13 1.99 15.12
N ASN A 421 3.39 2.23 16.21
CA ASN A 421 3.94 2.40 17.55
C ASN A 421 5.03 3.49 17.61
N ARG A 422 4.76 4.64 16.97
CA ARG A 422 5.68 5.79 16.85
C ARG A 422 7.05 5.41 16.29
N ALA A 423 7.05 4.47 15.35
CA ALA A 423 8.23 4.00 14.65
C ALA A 423 7.93 3.78 13.17
N ILE A 424 8.97 3.79 12.37
CA ILE A 424 8.93 3.37 10.98
C ILE A 424 9.65 2.04 10.83
N VAL A 425 9.06 1.13 10.04
CA VAL A 425 9.70 -0.11 9.59
C VAL A 425 9.94 0.01 8.10
N VAL A 426 11.19 -0.06 7.69
CA VAL A 426 11.63 -0.04 6.28
C VAL A 426 12.57 -1.20 6.00
N ARG A 427 12.66 -1.60 4.73
CA ARG A 427 13.56 -2.67 4.31
C ARG A 427 14.20 -2.37 2.96
N ASN A 428 15.34 -3.03 2.73
CA ASN A 428 15.97 -3.23 1.43
C ASN A 428 16.11 -4.74 1.13
N ASP A 429 16.98 -5.14 0.21
CA ASP A 429 17.20 -6.57 -0.13
C ASP A 429 18.15 -7.30 0.82
N ALA A 430 18.64 -6.65 1.87
CA ALA A 430 19.58 -7.22 2.82
C ALA A 430 19.06 -7.21 4.27
N GLU A 431 18.25 -6.22 4.63
CA GLU A 431 17.78 -6.03 5.99
C GLU A 431 16.42 -5.36 6.06
N VAL A 432 15.73 -5.60 7.17
CA VAL A 432 14.59 -4.80 7.65
C VAL A 432 15.01 -4.11 8.95
N ILE A 433 14.68 -2.83 9.08
CA ILE A 433 15.03 -2.04 10.27
C ILE A 433 13.77 -1.40 10.85
N ARG A 434 13.76 -1.24 12.17
CA ARG A 434 12.77 -0.44 12.89
C ARG A 434 13.47 0.76 13.51
N VAL A 435 12.93 1.94 13.26
CA VAL A 435 13.51 3.21 13.68
C VAL A 435 12.48 4.00 14.49
N SER A 436 12.86 4.48 15.66
CA SER A 436 11.98 5.29 16.51
C SER A 436 11.74 6.66 15.90
N LEU A 437 10.49 7.06 15.84
CA LEU A 437 10.03 8.41 15.50
C LEU A 437 9.26 9.03 16.68
N ALA A 438 9.37 8.45 17.89
CA ALA A 438 8.81 9.04 19.12
C ALA A 438 9.55 10.32 19.49
N GLU A 439 8.80 11.32 20.03
CA GLU A 439 9.32 12.55 20.63
C GLU A 439 10.24 12.29 21.82
#